data_d0e712bbceb055b1268176911bebf363
#
_entry.id   d0e712bbceb055b1268176911bebf363
#
_cell.length_a   1.000
_cell.length_b   1.000
_cell.length_c   1.000
_cell.angle_alpha   90.00
_cell.angle_beta   90.00
_cell.angle_gamma   90.00
#
_symmetry.space_group_name_H-M   'P 1'
#
loop_
_entity.id
_entity.type
_entity.pdbx_description
1 polymer ?
#
loop_
_entity_poly.entity_id
_entity_poly.type
_entity_poly.pdbx_seq_one_letter_code
_entity_poly.pdbx_strand_id
1 'polypeptide(L)'
;EIDRKLIEEIIYSATLAPSAKNRQPWKFIVYQGEEKDKLVEVMRHGINSEKITHELMPEWAFAIPDAENTVRIMQEAPCLIAVLNTNQYTPFASIEREKRIVEICDSLSIGAAVENMILTATGYGLGTLWIANTCFAYNELIEFIGTDNQLTGIVAVGAANEAPPKRPRKALRDVVEYR
;
A
#
# COMPACT_ATOMS: atom_id res chain seq x y z
N GLU A 1 12.01 -10.88 13.16
CA GLU A 1 12.34 -10.69 11.71
C GLU A 1 11.66 -11.76 10.88
N ILE A 2 11.33 -11.45 9.64
CA ILE A 2 10.81 -12.42 8.67
C ILE A 2 11.97 -12.83 7.76
N ASP A 3 12.09 -14.14 7.51
CA ASP A 3 13.12 -14.68 6.63
C ASP A 3 12.99 -14.08 5.21
N ARG A 4 14.13 -13.71 4.63
CA ARG A 4 14.19 -13.12 3.30
C ARG A 4 13.57 -14.00 2.22
N LYS A 5 13.77 -15.33 2.29
CA LYS A 5 13.19 -16.26 1.32
C LYS A 5 11.67 -16.26 1.36
N LEU A 6 11.10 -16.18 2.57
CA LEU A 6 9.66 -16.10 2.73
C LEU A 6 9.09 -14.79 2.15
N ILE A 7 9.80 -13.66 2.34
CA ILE A 7 9.41 -12.38 1.72
C ILE A 7 9.50 -12.50 0.19
N GLU A 8 10.55 -13.11 -0.34
CA GLU A 8 10.71 -13.34 -1.79
C GLU A 8 9.59 -14.21 -2.36
N GLU A 9 9.14 -15.26 -1.66
CA GLU A 9 8.00 -16.09 -2.07
C GLU A 9 6.68 -15.32 -2.08
N ILE A 10 6.45 -14.50 -1.06
CA ILE A 10 5.27 -13.63 -0.95
C ILE A 10 5.26 -12.61 -2.10
N ILE A 11 6.40 -11.98 -2.40
CA ILE A 11 6.51 -11.02 -3.52
C ILE A 11 6.42 -11.76 -4.87
N TYR A 12 7.00 -12.95 -5.00
CA TYR A 12 6.87 -13.74 -6.21
C TYR A 12 5.39 -14.04 -6.53
N SER A 13 4.59 -14.39 -5.54
CA SER A 13 3.15 -14.60 -5.73
C SER A 13 2.44 -13.35 -6.26
N ALA A 14 2.85 -12.16 -5.80
CA ALA A 14 2.34 -10.90 -6.33
C ALA A 14 2.63 -10.74 -7.82
N THR A 15 3.82 -11.15 -8.28
CA THR A 15 4.21 -11.05 -9.70
C THR A 15 3.42 -11.97 -10.63
N LEU A 16 2.72 -12.97 -10.10
CA LEU A 16 1.86 -13.87 -10.86
C LEU A 16 0.47 -13.27 -11.16
N ALA A 17 0.17 -12.10 -10.63
CA ALA A 17 -1.09 -11.42 -10.92
C ALA A 17 -1.22 -11.06 -12.41
N PRO A 18 -2.42 -11.10 -12.98
CA PRO A 18 -2.64 -10.60 -14.33
C PRO A 18 -2.41 -9.08 -14.38
N SER A 19 -1.92 -8.59 -15.51
CA SER A 19 -1.80 -7.15 -15.74
C SER A 19 -2.22 -6.77 -17.15
N ALA A 20 -2.72 -5.55 -17.34
CA ALA A 20 -3.16 -5.05 -18.62
C ALA A 20 -2.02 -5.14 -19.65
N LYS A 21 -2.23 -5.92 -20.73
CA LYS A 21 -1.21 -6.19 -21.78
C LYS A 21 0.09 -6.75 -21.22
N ASN A 22 0.05 -7.45 -20.10
CA ASN A 22 1.22 -7.97 -19.39
C ASN A 22 2.30 -6.93 -19.09
N ARG A 23 1.88 -5.69 -18.78
CA ARG A 23 2.81 -4.59 -18.50
C ARG A 23 3.54 -4.71 -17.19
N GLN A 24 2.98 -5.48 -16.22
CA GLN A 24 3.58 -5.71 -14.92
C GLN A 24 4.06 -4.41 -14.25
N PRO A 25 3.15 -3.45 -13.99
CA PRO A 25 3.48 -2.08 -13.65
C PRO A 25 3.93 -1.87 -12.21
N TRP A 26 4.24 -2.93 -11.52
CA TRP A 26 4.64 -2.93 -10.11
C TRP A 26 6.14 -2.92 -9.91
N LYS A 27 6.57 -2.23 -8.85
CA LYS A 27 7.88 -2.38 -8.23
C LYS A 27 7.68 -2.46 -6.72
N PHE A 28 8.38 -3.37 -6.08
CA PHE A 28 8.32 -3.58 -4.64
C PHE A 28 9.66 -3.21 -4.00
N ILE A 29 9.63 -2.47 -2.89
CA ILE A 29 10.81 -2.16 -2.10
C ILE A 29 10.57 -2.65 -0.67
N VAL A 30 11.45 -3.51 -0.19
CA VAL A 30 11.34 -4.14 1.12
C VAL A 30 12.16 -3.36 2.13
N TYR A 31 11.55 -3.03 3.25
CA TYR A 31 12.16 -2.36 4.39
C TYR A 31 12.10 -3.25 5.63
N GLN A 32 13.25 -3.50 6.25
CA GLN A 32 13.40 -4.21 7.52
C GLN A 32 14.46 -3.51 8.37
N GLY A 33 14.51 -3.81 9.68
CA GLY A 33 15.47 -3.24 10.59
C GLY A 33 15.46 -1.70 10.63
N GLU A 34 16.62 -1.09 10.66
CA GLU A 34 16.77 0.37 10.77
C GLU A 34 16.14 1.16 9.61
N GLU A 35 16.18 0.63 8.38
CA GLU A 35 15.57 1.30 7.22
C GLU A 35 14.04 1.31 7.33
N LYS A 36 13.45 0.25 7.90
CA LYS A 36 12.02 0.23 8.23
C LYS A 36 11.69 1.29 9.27
N ASP A 37 12.49 1.43 10.32
CA ASP A 37 12.27 2.42 11.37
C ASP A 37 12.37 3.85 10.82
N LYS A 38 13.30 4.13 9.92
CA LYS A 38 13.39 5.42 9.22
C LYS A 38 12.13 5.70 8.38
N LEU A 39 11.65 4.71 7.61
CA LEU A 39 10.43 4.86 6.82
C LEU A 39 9.22 5.19 7.70
N VAL A 40 9.11 4.56 8.87
CA VAL A 40 8.04 4.83 9.85
C VAL A 40 8.11 6.26 10.38
N GLU A 41 9.30 6.76 10.68
CA GLU A 41 9.47 8.15 11.15
C GLU A 41 9.13 9.17 10.04
N VAL A 42 9.49 8.88 8.80
CA VAL A 42 9.10 9.71 7.64
C VAL A 42 7.57 9.74 7.49
N MET A 43 6.92 8.59 7.57
CA MET A 43 5.45 8.51 7.55
C MET A 43 4.82 9.32 8.68
N ARG A 44 5.35 9.20 9.91
CA ARG A 44 4.91 9.96 11.09
C ARG A 44 5.07 11.46 10.88
N HIS A 45 6.21 11.88 10.34
CA HIS A 45 6.50 13.29 10.07
C HIS A 45 5.50 13.87 9.07
N GLY A 46 5.28 13.20 7.93
CA GLY A 46 4.34 13.64 6.91
C GLY A 46 2.91 13.74 7.41
N ILE A 47 2.42 12.75 8.18
CA ILE A 47 1.08 12.82 8.78
C ILE A 47 0.96 14.01 9.75
N ASN A 48 2.01 14.28 10.57
CA ASN A 48 2.01 15.43 11.45
C ASN A 48 2.02 16.77 10.68
N SER A 49 2.72 16.84 9.56
CA SER A 49 2.70 17.98 8.65
C SER A 49 1.31 18.18 8.08
N GLU A 50 0.72 17.14 7.49
CA GLU A 50 -0.61 17.18 6.89
C GLU A 50 -1.71 17.56 7.89
N LYS A 51 -1.59 17.11 9.14
CA LYS A 51 -2.50 17.49 10.24
C LYS A 51 -2.55 19.00 10.50
N ILE A 52 -1.47 19.70 10.15
CA ILE A 52 -1.37 21.15 10.34
C ILE A 52 -1.70 21.90 9.05
N THR A 53 -1.17 21.41 7.92
CA THR A 53 -1.23 22.13 6.65
C THR A 53 -2.50 21.84 5.84
N HIS A 54 -3.01 20.62 5.93
CA HIS A 54 -4.14 20.13 5.12
C HIS A 54 -3.91 20.32 3.60
N GLU A 55 -2.68 20.16 3.13
CA GLU A 55 -2.30 20.43 1.73
C GLU A 55 -2.65 19.29 0.77
N LEU A 56 -2.45 18.03 1.22
CA LEU A 56 -2.61 16.86 0.35
C LEU A 56 -4.05 16.36 0.31
N MET A 57 -4.68 16.25 1.48
CA MET A 57 -5.99 15.61 1.64
C MET A 57 -6.93 16.42 2.56
N PRO A 58 -7.23 17.70 2.25
CA PRO A 58 -8.00 18.58 3.14
C PRO A 58 -9.39 18.04 3.49
N GLU A 59 -10.10 17.44 2.52
CA GLU A 59 -11.44 16.87 2.73
C GLU A 59 -11.41 15.56 3.54
N TRP A 60 -10.24 14.96 3.73
CA TRP A 60 -10.03 13.71 4.44
C TRP A 60 -9.36 13.88 5.81
N ALA A 61 -9.28 15.08 6.33
CA ALA A 61 -8.67 15.37 7.63
C ALA A 61 -9.27 14.53 8.79
N PHE A 62 -10.52 14.09 8.67
CA PHE A 62 -11.18 13.20 9.63
C PHE A 62 -10.53 11.80 9.69
N ALA A 63 -9.75 11.39 8.70
CA ALA A 63 -9.07 10.09 8.63
C ALA A 63 -7.64 10.14 9.23
N ILE A 64 -7.14 11.30 9.64
CA ILE A 64 -5.81 11.44 10.25
C ILE A 64 -5.64 10.55 11.51
N PRO A 65 -6.61 10.42 12.43
CA PRO A 65 -6.48 9.51 13.57
C PRO A 65 -6.29 8.03 13.15
N ASP A 66 -6.90 7.61 12.05
CA ASP A 66 -6.69 6.27 11.49
C ASP A 66 -5.27 6.13 10.90
N ALA A 67 -4.78 7.18 10.24
CA ALA A 67 -3.40 7.22 9.74
C ALA A 67 -2.36 7.17 10.88
N GLU A 68 -2.60 7.86 11.99
CA GLU A 68 -1.77 7.79 13.20
C GLU A 68 -1.74 6.36 13.79
N ASN A 69 -2.90 5.67 13.85
CA ASN A 69 -2.94 4.26 14.26
C ASN A 69 -2.21 3.35 13.28
N THR A 70 -2.27 3.65 11.99
CA THR A 70 -1.51 2.92 10.96
C THR A 70 0.00 3.01 11.20
N VAL A 71 0.52 4.18 11.60
CA VAL A 71 1.95 4.34 11.97
C VAL A 71 2.33 3.40 13.12
N ARG A 72 1.46 3.24 14.13
CA ARG A 72 1.70 2.28 15.23
C ARG A 72 1.85 0.86 14.68
N ILE A 73 0.96 0.44 13.77
CA ILE A 73 1.04 -0.90 13.16
C ILE A 73 2.32 -1.06 12.33
N MET A 74 2.70 -0.02 11.57
CA MET A 74 3.97 -0.02 10.82
C MET A 74 5.18 -0.18 11.75
N GLN A 75 5.17 0.48 12.91
CA GLN A 75 6.25 0.36 13.91
C GLN A 75 6.37 -1.06 14.47
N GLU A 76 5.25 -1.73 14.73
CA GLU A 76 5.20 -3.09 15.28
C GLU A 76 5.55 -4.15 14.23
N ALA A 77 5.28 -3.91 12.96
CA ALA A 77 5.57 -4.85 11.88
C ALA A 77 7.07 -4.97 11.64
N PRO A 78 7.62 -6.19 11.53
CA PRO A 78 9.04 -6.42 11.25
C PRO A 78 9.43 -6.15 9.79
N CYS A 79 8.46 -6.08 8.88
CA CYS A 79 8.68 -5.87 7.45
C CYS A 79 7.61 -4.95 6.87
N LEU A 80 8.04 -3.97 6.08
CA LEU A 80 7.20 -3.10 5.28
C LEU A 80 7.60 -3.24 3.81
N ILE A 81 6.62 -3.37 2.93
CA ILE A 81 6.84 -3.48 1.49
C ILE A 81 6.16 -2.28 0.83
N ALA A 82 6.96 -1.33 0.35
CA ALA A 82 6.43 -0.24 -0.47
C ALA A 82 6.05 -0.75 -1.85
N VAL A 83 4.85 -0.42 -2.28
CA VAL A 83 4.28 -0.83 -3.56
C VAL A 83 4.21 0.38 -4.48
N LEU A 84 4.94 0.30 -5.58
CA LEU A 84 5.08 1.39 -6.53
C LEU A 84 4.44 1.01 -7.88
N ASN A 85 3.79 1.99 -8.50
CA ASN A 85 3.39 1.95 -9.90
C ASN A 85 4.46 2.63 -10.75
N THR A 86 5.01 1.89 -11.72
CA THR A 86 6.12 2.37 -12.57
C THR A 86 5.70 3.38 -13.65
N ASN A 87 4.47 3.87 -13.60
CA ASN A 87 3.92 4.83 -14.56
C ASN A 87 4.42 6.27 -14.37
N GLN A 88 5.10 6.57 -13.27
CA GLN A 88 5.66 7.90 -12.93
C GLN A 88 4.62 9.02 -12.79
N TYR A 89 3.36 8.69 -12.46
CA TYR A 89 2.35 9.69 -12.17
C TYR A 89 2.25 9.96 -10.67
N THR A 90 1.99 11.19 -10.29
CA THR A 90 1.60 11.52 -8.92
C THR A 90 0.08 11.58 -8.81
N PRO A 91 -0.53 11.07 -7.72
CA PRO A 91 -1.97 11.13 -7.54
C PRO A 91 -2.50 12.55 -7.34
N PHE A 92 -1.61 13.52 -7.05
CA PHE A 92 -1.96 14.93 -6.77
C PHE A 92 -1.84 15.85 -7.99
N ALA A 93 -1.43 15.32 -9.15
CA ALA A 93 -1.38 16.10 -10.38
C ALA A 93 -2.48 15.67 -11.36
N SER A 94 -2.93 16.63 -12.18
CA SER A 94 -3.82 16.31 -13.30
C SER A 94 -3.03 15.56 -14.38
N ILE A 95 -3.67 14.53 -14.96
CA ILE A 95 -3.09 13.79 -16.08
C ILE A 95 -4.05 13.80 -17.27
N GLU A 96 -3.49 13.64 -18.48
CA GLU A 96 -4.26 13.54 -19.70
C GLU A 96 -5.23 12.34 -19.69
N ARG A 97 -6.32 12.47 -20.45
CA ARG A 97 -7.39 11.46 -20.49
C ARG A 97 -6.89 10.04 -20.79
N GLU A 98 -6.03 9.88 -21.79
CA GLU A 98 -5.51 8.56 -22.18
C GLU A 98 -4.58 7.97 -21.11
N LYS A 99 -3.74 8.81 -20.51
CA LYS A 99 -2.88 8.43 -19.40
C LYS A 99 -3.67 8.00 -18.15
N ARG A 100 -4.82 8.66 -17.92
CA ARG A 100 -5.74 8.27 -16.83
C ARG A 100 -6.28 6.85 -17.03
N ILE A 101 -6.62 6.46 -18.25
CA ILE A 101 -7.07 5.09 -18.54
C ILE A 101 -5.96 4.08 -18.26
N VAL A 102 -4.74 4.40 -18.66
CA VAL A 102 -3.55 3.57 -18.38
C VAL A 102 -3.32 3.44 -16.88
N GLU A 103 -3.35 4.55 -16.14
CA GLU A 103 -3.17 4.56 -14.68
C GLU A 103 -4.22 3.71 -13.96
N ILE A 104 -5.49 3.78 -14.37
CA ILE A 104 -6.56 2.92 -13.82
C ILE A 104 -6.24 1.44 -14.07
N CYS A 105 -5.86 1.07 -15.28
CA CYS A 105 -5.50 -0.31 -15.62
C CYS A 105 -4.30 -0.80 -14.79
N ASP A 106 -3.29 0.06 -14.59
CA ASP A 106 -2.10 -0.27 -13.80
C ASP A 106 -2.45 -0.42 -12.32
N SER A 107 -3.26 0.49 -11.78
CA SER A 107 -3.72 0.43 -10.39
C SER A 107 -4.54 -0.83 -10.10
N LEU A 108 -5.41 -1.24 -11.02
CA LEU A 108 -6.17 -2.50 -10.92
C LEU A 108 -5.22 -3.72 -10.94
N SER A 109 -4.21 -3.70 -11.80
CA SER A 109 -3.19 -4.76 -11.88
C SER A 109 -2.38 -4.87 -10.60
N ILE A 110 -1.99 -3.72 -10.01
CA ILE A 110 -1.27 -3.66 -8.74
C ILE A 110 -2.17 -4.14 -7.59
N GLY A 111 -3.46 -3.78 -7.60
CA GLY A 111 -4.42 -4.29 -6.62
C GLY A 111 -4.50 -5.82 -6.62
N ALA A 112 -4.53 -6.44 -7.80
CA ALA A 112 -4.48 -7.90 -7.94
C ALA A 112 -3.15 -8.49 -7.41
N ALA A 113 -2.03 -7.82 -7.68
CA ALA A 113 -0.72 -8.25 -7.17
C ALA A 113 -0.64 -8.17 -5.64
N VAL A 114 -1.14 -7.09 -5.05
CA VAL A 114 -1.18 -6.93 -3.58
C VAL A 114 -2.09 -7.98 -2.94
N GLU A 115 -3.24 -8.30 -3.54
CA GLU A 115 -4.12 -9.34 -3.01
C GLU A 115 -3.44 -10.72 -3.03
N ASN A 116 -2.74 -11.10 -4.12
CA ASN A 116 -1.95 -12.32 -4.14
C ASN A 116 -0.90 -12.34 -3.02
N MET A 117 -0.21 -11.23 -2.80
CA MET A 117 0.75 -11.05 -1.72
C MET A 117 0.13 -11.32 -0.34
N ILE A 118 -1.01 -10.69 -0.05
CA ILE A 118 -1.72 -10.80 1.22
C ILE A 118 -2.24 -12.22 1.46
N LEU A 119 -2.83 -12.84 0.44
CA LEU A 119 -3.33 -14.22 0.54
C LEU A 119 -2.20 -15.21 0.76
N THR A 120 -1.07 -15.03 0.09
CA THR A 120 0.11 -15.89 0.27
C THR A 120 0.69 -15.72 1.67
N ALA A 121 0.86 -14.49 2.16
CA ALA A 121 1.31 -14.23 3.53
C ALA A 121 0.37 -14.87 4.57
N THR A 122 -0.95 -14.74 4.35
CA THR A 122 -1.96 -15.39 5.21
C THR A 122 -1.82 -16.92 5.18
N GLY A 123 -1.54 -17.52 4.02
CA GLY A 123 -1.27 -18.96 3.87
C GLY A 123 -0.07 -19.43 4.70
N TYR A 124 0.92 -18.58 4.92
CA TYR A 124 2.06 -18.81 5.81
C TYR A 124 1.80 -18.45 7.28
N GLY A 125 0.57 -18.09 7.65
CA GLY A 125 0.20 -17.70 9.01
C GLY A 125 0.67 -16.32 9.43
N LEU A 126 1.04 -15.46 8.47
CA LEU A 126 1.43 -14.08 8.73
C LEU A 126 0.20 -13.16 8.72
N GLY A 127 0.27 -12.10 9.53
CA GLY A 127 -0.64 -10.97 9.48
C GLY A 127 -0.15 -9.93 8.47
N THR A 128 -1.11 -9.27 7.81
CA THR A 128 -0.81 -8.19 6.87
C THR A 128 -1.77 -7.02 7.03
N LEU A 129 -1.29 -5.83 6.69
CA LEU A 129 -2.14 -4.65 6.52
C LEU A 129 -1.75 -3.95 5.21
N TRP A 130 -2.71 -3.77 4.28
CA TRP A 130 -2.53 -2.89 3.14
C TRP A 130 -2.85 -1.45 3.53
N ILE A 131 -1.83 -0.59 3.47
CA ILE A 131 -1.82 0.78 3.96
C ILE A 131 -1.96 1.73 2.76
N ALA A 132 -3.12 2.39 2.66
CA ALA A 132 -3.37 3.47 1.71
C ALA A 132 -3.18 4.87 2.35
N ASN A 133 -3.08 4.95 3.66
CA ASN A 133 -2.89 6.22 4.41
C ASN A 133 -1.54 6.92 4.10
N THR A 134 -0.70 6.31 3.26
CA THR A 134 0.50 6.93 2.68
C THR A 134 0.20 8.22 1.92
N CYS A 135 -1.04 8.45 1.51
CA CYS A 135 -1.47 9.71 0.89
C CYS A 135 -1.29 10.94 1.80
N PHE A 136 -1.35 10.77 3.13
CA PHE A 136 -1.13 11.86 4.10
C PHE A 136 0.36 12.21 4.32
N ALA A 137 1.28 11.43 3.78
CA ALA A 137 2.73 11.63 3.89
C ALA A 137 3.41 11.40 2.53
N TYR A 138 2.69 11.63 1.43
CA TYR A 138 3.11 11.19 0.11
C TYR A 138 4.44 11.81 -0.31
N ASN A 139 4.60 13.11 -0.15
CA ASN A 139 5.78 13.84 -0.61
C ASN A 139 7.04 13.39 0.16
N GLU A 140 6.94 13.29 1.48
CA GLU A 140 8.04 12.86 2.36
C GLU A 140 8.44 11.41 2.06
N LEU A 141 7.45 10.54 1.83
CA LEU A 141 7.71 9.13 1.48
C LEU A 141 8.38 8.99 0.12
N ILE A 142 7.94 9.71 -0.90
CA ILE A 142 8.56 9.69 -2.24
C ILE A 142 9.99 10.22 -2.18
N GLU A 143 10.25 11.29 -1.45
CA GLU A 143 11.58 11.84 -1.24
C GLU A 143 12.48 10.82 -0.54
N PHE A 144 12.02 10.20 0.55
CA PHE A 144 12.77 9.17 1.28
C PHE A 144 13.06 7.93 0.43
N ILE A 145 12.07 7.45 -0.33
CA ILE A 145 12.23 6.29 -1.21
C ILE A 145 13.19 6.61 -2.37
N GLY A 146 13.31 7.88 -2.76
CA GLY A 146 14.18 8.33 -3.84
C GLY A 146 13.71 7.81 -5.21
N THR A 147 12.44 7.99 -5.55
CA THR A 147 11.84 7.44 -6.77
C THR A 147 10.88 8.41 -7.44
N ASP A 148 10.83 8.35 -8.78
CA ASP A 148 9.80 9.04 -9.57
C ASP A 148 8.54 8.18 -9.79
N ASN A 149 8.53 6.94 -9.32
CA ASN A 149 7.38 6.05 -9.44
C ASN A 149 6.27 6.45 -8.46
N GLN A 150 5.02 6.22 -8.84
CA GLN A 150 3.88 6.50 -8.00
C GLN A 150 3.82 5.52 -6.82
N LEU A 151 3.82 6.02 -5.59
CA LEU A 151 3.56 5.20 -4.41
C LEU A 151 2.05 4.89 -4.33
N THR A 152 1.69 3.60 -4.43
CA THR A 152 0.30 3.14 -4.36
C THR A 152 -0.10 2.69 -2.96
N GLY A 153 0.87 2.48 -2.09
CA GLY A 153 0.68 2.10 -0.71
C GLY A 153 1.85 1.32 -0.14
N ILE A 154 1.69 0.87 1.09
CA ILE A 154 2.66 0.01 1.79
C ILE A 154 1.92 -1.22 2.30
N VAL A 155 2.53 -2.40 2.24
CA VAL A 155 2.04 -3.61 2.90
C VAL A 155 2.92 -3.86 4.12
N ALA A 156 2.31 -3.80 5.31
CA ALA A 156 2.96 -4.26 6.54
C ALA A 156 2.78 -5.79 6.66
N VAL A 157 3.85 -6.50 7.02
CA VAL A 157 3.87 -7.95 7.16
C VAL A 157 4.53 -8.31 8.49
N GLY A 158 3.89 -9.19 9.26
CA GLY A 158 4.39 -9.61 10.57
C GLY A 158 3.71 -10.86 11.10
N ALA A 159 4.06 -11.29 12.31
CA ALA A 159 3.28 -12.30 13.00
C ALA A 159 1.89 -11.73 13.33
N ALA A 160 0.84 -12.50 13.07
CA ALA A 160 -0.53 -12.09 13.43
C ALA A 160 -0.66 -12.01 14.95
N ASN A 161 -0.82 -10.82 15.49
CA ASN A 161 -0.99 -10.56 16.92
C ASN A 161 -2.45 -10.18 17.28
N GLU A 162 -3.29 -10.03 16.27
CA GLU A 162 -4.70 -9.66 16.40
C GLU A 162 -5.57 -10.61 15.57
N ALA A 163 -6.76 -10.89 16.06
CA ALA A 163 -7.82 -11.58 15.33
C ALA A 163 -9.09 -10.71 15.33
N PRO A 164 -9.10 -9.60 14.60
CA PRO A 164 -10.21 -8.68 14.62
C PRO A 164 -11.49 -9.36 14.11
N PRO A 165 -12.67 -8.94 14.60
CA PRO A 165 -13.93 -9.47 14.12
C PRO A 165 -14.11 -9.16 12.63
N LYS A 166 -14.81 -10.06 11.93
CA LYS A 166 -15.13 -9.85 10.52
C LYS A 166 -15.89 -8.54 10.33
N ARG A 167 -15.36 -7.64 9.51
CA ARG A 167 -16.06 -6.41 9.13
C ARG A 167 -17.28 -6.77 8.26
N PRO A 168 -18.40 -6.02 8.36
CA PRO A 168 -19.58 -6.28 7.54
C PRO A 168 -19.26 -6.19 6.04
N ARG A 169 -19.94 -6.98 5.25
CA ARG A 169 -19.89 -6.96 3.80
C ARG A 169 -21.29 -6.71 3.26
N LYS A 170 -21.39 -6.10 2.10
CA LYS A 170 -22.65 -6.00 1.36
C LYS A 170 -23.16 -7.41 1.06
N ALA A 171 -24.48 -7.59 1.05
CA ALA A 171 -25.07 -8.87 0.66
C ALA A 171 -24.76 -9.16 -0.82
N LEU A 172 -24.60 -10.43 -1.17
CA LEU A 172 -24.28 -10.83 -2.55
C LEU A 172 -25.27 -10.27 -3.57
N ARG A 173 -26.58 -10.29 -3.23
CA ARG A 173 -27.67 -9.72 -4.05
C ARG A 173 -27.52 -8.22 -4.35
N ASP A 174 -26.76 -7.48 -3.52
CA ASP A 174 -26.56 -6.03 -3.70
C ASP A 174 -25.36 -5.70 -4.61
N VAL A 175 -24.56 -6.72 -4.97
CA VAL A 175 -23.35 -6.58 -5.76
C VAL A 175 -23.29 -7.49 -6.99
N VAL A 176 -24.30 -8.36 -7.17
CA VAL A 176 -24.41 -9.29 -8.32
C VAL A 176 -25.77 -9.10 -8.97
N GLU A 177 -25.77 -8.96 -10.28
CA GLU A 177 -26.95 -8.95 -11.15
C GLU A 177 -26.78 -10.04 -12.20
N TYR A 178 -27.82 -10.89 -12.36
CA TYR A 178 -27.92 -11.89 -13.42
C TYR A 178 -28.83 -11.37 -14.52
N ARG A 179 -28.39 -11.46 -15.78
CA ARG A 179 -29.15 -11.05 -16.95
C ARG A 179 -29.25 -12.19 -17.95
#